data_5ed6ffaed74d7dafe1ac5e1584ea1b21
#
_entry.id   5ed6ffaed74d7dafe1ac5e1584ea1b21
#
_cell.length_a   1.000
_cell.length_b   1.000
_cell.length_c   1.000
_cell.angle_alpha   90.00
_cell.angle_beta   90.00
_cell.angle_gamma   90.00
#
_symmetry.space_group_name_H-M   'P 1'
#
loop_
_entity.id
_entity.type
_entity.pdbx_description
1 polymer ?
#
loop_
_entity_poly.entity_id
_entity_poly.type
_entity_poly.pdbx_seq_one_letter_code
_entity_poly.pdbx_strand_id
1 'polypeptide(L)'
;MLNIVLVFAQLERETIAERIRDNMHELSKTGRWLGGTTPTGYASESLSSVTVDGKVKKACKLKPIPEEIQLVKTIFEVFMETGSLSKTDQYLLAHRCVTKRGKQFTRFAIRGILTNPVYMIADETAYQYLKENNVDLFAERSEFDGEHGIMAYNRTLQRPGKANQIRPMEEWIVAVGKHPGIIAGSDWVRVQAMLDVNKSKSYRRPRSNVALLSGLLRCGECGDYMRPKLTNRHAANGELIYTYMCSTKERSHGTVCAMKNCNGNTLDAKIIEEIRKLSADKETL
;
A
#
# COMPACT_ATOMS: atom_id res chain seq x y z
N MET A 1 -10.29 40.77 -22.91
CA MET A 1 -11.40 40.29 -22.06
C MET A 1 -11.31 38.79 -21.70
N LEU A 2 -11.02 37.92 -22.64
CA LEU A 2 -10.96 36.46 -22.37
C LEU A 2 -9.98 36.05 -21.23
N ASN A 3 -8.81 36.67 -21.18
CA ASN A 3 -7.80 36.38 -20.13
C ASN A 3 -8.26 36.76 -18.72
N ILE A 4 -9.04 37.85 -18.59
CA ILE A 4 -9.54 38.29 -17.28
C ILE A 4 -10.55 37.28 -16.73
N VAL A 5 -11.47 36.78 -17.57
CA VAL A 5 -12.47 35.77 -17.19
C VAL A 5 -11.80 34.45 -16.79
N LEU A 6 -10.74 34.04 -17.49
CA LEU A 6 -9.98 32.85 -17.14
C LEU A 6 -9.27 32.98 -15.79
N VAL A 7 -8.70 34.15 -15.49
CA VAL A 7 -8.04 34.43 -14.20
C VAL A 7 -9.06 34.40 -13.05
N PHE A 8 -10.25 35.03 -13.25
CA PHE A 8 -11.31 34.95 -12.24
C PHE A 8 -11.81 33.50 -12.01
N ALA A 9 -12.03 32.74 -13.08
CA ALA A 9 -12.43 31.33 -12.97
C ALA A 9 -11.39 30.48 -12.27
N GLN A 10 -10.10 30.76 -12.47
CA GLN A 10 -9.02 30.08 -11.76
C GLN A 10 -9.00 30.46 -10.27
N LEU A 11 -9.09 31.75 -9.95
CA LEU A 11 -9.15 32.25 -8.57
C LEU A 11 -10.35 31.66 -7.82
N GLU A 12 -11.52 31.62 -8.47
CA GLU A 12 -12.72 31.00 -7.88
C GLU A 12 -12.50 29.51 -7.58
N ARG A 13 -11.90 28.75 -8.51
CA ARG A 13 -11.55 27.34 -8.29
C ARG A 13 -10.59 27.16 -7.11
N GLU A 14 -9.56 27.98 -7.03
CA GLU A 14 -8.58 27.94 -5.94
C GLU A 14 -9.24 28.24 -4.59
N THR A 15 -10.09 29.27 -4.53
CA THR A 15 -10.85 29.66 -3.34
C THR A 15 -11.82 28.55 -2.89
N ILE A 16 -12.53 27.91 -3.84
CA ILE A 16 -13.41 26.77 -3.54
C ILE A 16 -12.60 25.59 -3.02
N ALA A 17 -11.46 25.27 -3.66
CA ALA A 17 -10.60 24.18 -3.25
C ALA A 17 -10.01 24.40 -1.84
N GLU A 18 -9.66 25.64 -1.50
CA GLU A 18 -9.18 26.03 -0.18
C GLU A 18 -10.28 25.86 0.88
N ARG A 19 -11.47 26.39 0.65
CA ARG A 19 -12.61 26.21 1.56
C ARG A 19 -12.99 24.73 1.79
N ILE A 20 -12.91 23.91 0.74
CA ILE A 20 -13.15 22.47 0.87
C ILE A 20 -12.05 21.83 1.75
N ARG A 21 -10.80 22.22 1.56
CA ARG A 21 -9.67 21.72 2.34
C ARG A 21 -9.81 22.10 3.81
N ASP A 22 -10.14 23.35 4.10
CA ASP A 22 -10.33 23.85 5.47
C ASP A 22 -11.49 23.13 6.16
N ASN A 23 -12.61 22.96 5.47
CA ASN A 23 -13.74 22.21 6.01
C ASN A 23 -13.39 20.72 6.27
N MET A 24 -12.64 20.07 5.37
CA MET A 24 -12.16 18.71 5.58
C MET A 24 -11.17 18.62 6.75
N HIS A 25 -10.34 19.64 6.94
CA HIS A 25 -9.43 19.76 8.06
C HIS A 25 -10.20 19.83 9.39
N GLU A 26 -11.21 20.71 9.49
CA GLU A 26 -12.07 20.79 10.67
C GLU A 26 -12.84 19.49 10.95
N LEU A 27 -13.39 18.86 9.91
CA LEU A 27 -14.08 17.59 10.05
C LEU A 27 -13.15 16.45 10.51
N SER A 28 -11.87 16.49 10.12
CA SER A 28 -10.90 15.45 10.49
C SER A 28 -10.63 15.40 12.00
N LYS A 29 -10.77 16.53 12.68
CA LYS A 29 -10.63 16.65 14.14
C LYS A 29 -11.73 15.90 14.92
N THR A 30 -12.84 15.57 14.27
CA THR A 30 -13.99 14.92 14.91
C THR A 30 -13.89 13.41 15.06
N GLY A 31 -12.83 12.78 14.59
CA GLY A 31 -12.64 11.32 14.60
C GLY A 31 -13.63 10.54 13.72
N ARG A 32 -14.41 11.19 12.86
CA ARG A 32 -15.37 10.55 11.95
C ARG A 32 -14.67 10.05 10.69
N TRP A 33 -15.28 9.06 10.04
CA TRP A 33 -14.87 8.65 8.72
C TRP A 33 -15.36 9.65 7.66
N LEU A 34 -14.44 10.29 6.97
CA LEU A 34 -14.75 11.35 5.98
C LEU A 34 -14.95 10.84 4.56
N GLY A 35 -14.93 9.52 4.37
CA GLY A 35 -15.16 8.89 3.06
C GLY A 35 -13.89 8.37 2.41
N GLY A 36 -14.02 7.94 1.15
CA GLY A 36 -12.95 7.28 0.40
C GLY A 36 -12.98 5.76 0.50
N THR A 37 -11.87 5.10 0.11
CA THR A 37 -11.74 3.64 0.22
C THR A 37 -11.53 3.25 1.68
N THR A 38 -12.45 2.43 2.21
CA THR A 38 -12.35 1.95 3.59
C THR A 38 -11.12 1.07 3.80
N PRO A 39 -10.45 1.16 4.96
CA PRO A 39 -9.38 0.25 5.32
C PRO A 39 -9.84 -1.21 5.30
N THR A 40 -8.94 -2.15 5.03
CA THR A 40 -9.22 -3.58 5.20
C THR A 40 -9.69 -3.84 6.64
N GLY A 41 -10.72 -4.64 6.84
CA GLY A 41 -11.31 -4.87 8.16
C GLY A 41 -12.51 -3.99 8.47
N TYR A 42 -12.75 -2.94 7.70
CA TYR A 42 -13.85 -2.01 7.99
C TYR A 42 -14.72 -1.72 6.77
N ALA A 43 -16.00 -1.47 7.02
CA ALA A 43 -16.97 -0.90 6.09
C ALA A 43 -17.39 0.50 6.56
N SER A 44 -17.92 1.31 5.66
CA SER A 44 -18.50 2.62 6.02
C SER A 44 -19.96 2.42 6.44
N GLU A 45 -20.32 2.90 7.63
CA GLU A 45 -21.69 2.89 8.15
C GLU A 45 -22.14 4.34 8.43
N SER A 46 -23.37 4.67 8.02
CA SER A 46 -23.95 5.98 8.28
C SER A 46 -24.37 6.09 9.75
N LEU A 47 -23.88 7.11 10.46
CA LEU A 47 -24.26 7.41 11.84
C LEU A 47 -25.55 8.21 11.93
N SER A 48 -25.66 9.24 11.11
CA SER A 48 -26.79 10.16 11.07
C SER A 48 -26.84 10.88 9.74
N SER A 49 -28.01 11.31 9.33
CA SER A 49 -28.19 12.24 8.23
C SER A 49 -28.77 13.53 8.79
N VAL A 50 -28.12 14.65 8.50
CA VAL A 50 -28.60 15.98 8.87
C VAL A 50 -28.85 16.73 7.56
N THR A 51 -30.04 17.33 7.44
CA THR A 51 -30.36 18.18 6.29
C THR A 51 -29.86 19.59 6.60
N VAL A 52 -28.87 20.04 5.83
CA VAL A 52 -28.33 21.41 5.91
C VAL A 52 -28.52 22.03 4.52
N ASP A 53 -29.19 23.16 4.45
CA ASP A 53 -29.51 23.87 3.19
C ASP A 53 -30.18 22.98 2.13
N GLY A 54 -31.14 22.15 2.53
CA GLY A 54 -31.84 21.23 1.65
C GLY A 54 -31.02 20.01 1.16
N LYS A 55 -29.75 19.88 1.59
CA LYS A 55 -28.87 18.74 1.25
C LYS A 55 -28.67 17.83 2.45
N VAL A 56 -28.89 16.54 2.24
CA VAL A 56 -28.64 15.51 3.25
C VAL A 56 -27.13 15.29 3.39
N LYS A 57 -26.55 15.75 4.49
CA LYS A 57 -25.15 15.44 4.87
C LYS A 57 -25.15 14.21 5.77
N LYS A 58 -24.41 13.18 5.37
CA LYS A 58 -24.26 11.93 6.14
C LYS A 58 -22.96 11.96 6.92
N ALA A 59 -23.04 11.76 8.23
CA ALA A 59 -21.88 11.44 9.04
C ALA A 59 -21.65 9.92 9.00
N CYS A 60 -20.44 9.48 8.81
CA CYS A 60 -20.10 8.05 8.72
C CYS A 60 -19.08 7.67 9.79
N LYS A 61 -19.15 6.40 10.20
CA LYS A 61 -18.11 5.72 11.00
C LYS A 61 -17.63 4.47 10.28
N LEU A 62 -16.53 3.93 10.74
CA LEU A 62 -16.04 2.62 10.31
C LEU A 62 -16.69 1.53 11.16
N LYS A 63 -17.29 0.54 10.51
CA LYS A 63 -17.88 -0.66 11.12
C LYS A 63 -16.95 -1.86 10.85
N PRO A 64 -16.57 -2.64 11.87
CA PRO A 64 -15.71 -3.80 11.67
C PRO A 64 -16.42 -4.90 10.87
N ILE A 65 -15.66 -5.56 10.00
CA ILE A 65 -16.04 -6.78 9.27
C ILE A 65 -15.24 -7.93 9.92
N PRO A 66 -15.86 -8.84 10.69
CA PRO A 66 -15.17 -9.82 11.54
C PRO A 66 -14.11 -10.63 10.80
N GLU A 67 -14.42 -11.15 9.62
CA GLU A 67 -13.50 -11.96 8.82
C GLU A 67 -12.27 -11.18 8.37
N GLU A 68 -12.46 -9.94 7.94
CA GLU A 68 -11.37 -9.07 7.51
C GLU A 68 -10.55 -8.55 8.70
N ILE A 69 -11.17 -8.33 9.85
CA ILE A 69 -10.47 -7.99 11.11
C ILE A 69 -9.53 -9.12 11.51
N GLN A 70 -10.00 -10.38 11.43
CA GLN A 70 -9.14 -11.52 11.73
C GLN A 70 -7.93 -11.57 10.79
N LEU A 71 -8.12 -11.30 9.51
CA LEU A 71 -7.03 -11.22 8.55
C LEU A 71 -6.02 -10.11 8.92
N VAL A 72 -6.49 -8.94 9.35
CA VAL A 72 -5.62 -7.85 9.79
C VAL A 72 -4.82 -8.28 11.03
N LYS A 73 -5.45 -8.90 12.04
CA LYS A 73 -4.76 -9.44 13.22
C LYS A 73 -3.67 -10.43 12.83
N THR A 74 -3.98 -11.39 11.95
CA THR A 74 -3.00 -12.34 11.42
C THR A 74 -1.82 -11.64 10.73
N ILE A 75 -2.06 -10.57 9.96
CA ILE A 75 -0.97 -9.79 9.34
C ILE A 75 -0.03 -9.20 10.40
N PHE A 76 -0.57 -8.63 11.47
CA PHE A 76 0.22 -8.08 12.58
C PHE A 76 0.98 -9.18 13.32
N GLU A 77 0.34 -10.29 13.69
CA GLU A 77 0.92 -11.45 14.38
C GLU A 77 2.12 -12.02 13.60
N VAL A 78 1.90 -12.39 12.34
CA VAL A 78 2.96 -12.95 11.48
C VAL A 78 4.11 -11.97 11.26
N PHE A 79 3.81 -10.66 11.17
CA PHE A 79 4.87 -9.67 11.05
C PHE A 79 5.65 -9.51 12.37
N MET A 80 5.01 -9.50 13.52
CA MET A 80 5.67 -9.43 14.83
C MET A 80 6.57 -10.65 15.11
N GLU A 81 6.14 -11.84 14.69
CA GLU A 81 6.93 -13.07 14.81
C GLU A 81 8.14 -13.10 13.87
N THR A 82 7.96 -12.64 12.64
CA THR A 82 8.98 -12.81 11.59
C THR A 82 9.87 -11.60 11.37
N GLY A 83 9.43 -10.40 11.75
CA GLY A 83 10.09 -9.13 11.47
C GLY A 83 10.25 -8.82 9.98
N SER A 84 9.52 -9.49 9.08
CA SER A 84 9.81 -9.45 7.66
C SER A 84 8.55 -9.36 6.80
N LEU A 85 8.40 -8.25 6.06
CA LEU A 85 7.33 -8.08 5.06
C LEU A 85 7.32 -9.19 4.01
N SER A 86 8.49 -9.73 3.65
CA SER A 86 8.58 -10.81 2.67
C SER A 86 8.06 -12.12 3.23
N LYS A 87 8.35 -12.45 4.49
CA LYS A 87 7.82 -13.66 5.14
C LYS A 87 6.31 -13.54 5.38
N THR A 88 5.83 -12.35 5.78
CA THR A 88 4.38 -12.09 5.89
C THR A 88 3.68 -12.26 4.55
N ASP A 89 4.24 -11.72 3.45
CA ASP A 89 3.72 -11.90 2.10
C ASP A 89 3.66 -13.40 1.70
N GLN A 90 4.71 -14.17 2.00
CA GLN A 90 4.76 -15.61 1.74
C GLN A 90 3.70 -16.37 2.53
N TYR A 91 3.51 -16.05 3.80
CA TYR A 91 2.49 -16.63 4.65
C TYR A 91 1.08 -16.41 4.07
N LEU A 92 0.75 -15.14 3.75
CA LEU A 92 -0.56 -14.80 3.18
C LEU A 92 -0.81 -15.49 1.84
N LEU A 93 0.24 -15.62 1.02
CA LEU A 93 0.17 -16.31 -0.26
C LEU A 93 -0.07 -17.83 -0.07
N ALA A 94 0.64 -18.47 0.84
CA ALA A 94 0.47 -19.89 1.16
C ALA A 94 -0.94 -20.21 1.69
N HIS A 95 -1.53 -19.31 2.48
CA HIS A 95 -2.87 -19.45 3.02
C HIS A 95 -3.96 -18.88 2.10
N ARG A 96 -3.62 -18.52 0.85
CA ARG A 96 -4.55 -17.98 -0.16
C ARG A 96 -5.33 -16.76 0.31
N CYS A 97 -4.77 -15.97 1.22
CA CYS A 97 -5.37 -14.73 1.67
C CYS A 97 -5.38 -13.69 0.55
N VAL A 98 -6.52 -13.06 0.33
CA VAL A 98 -6.72 -12.06 -0.74
C VAL A 98 -7.22 -10.74 -0.17
N THR A 99 -6.98 -9.67 -0.91
CA THR A 99 -7.50 -8.32 -0.59
C THR A 99 -9.02 -8.26 -0.86
N LYS A 100 -9.69 -7.20 -0.39
CA LYS A 100 -11.11 -6.91 -0.71
C LYS A 100 -11.46 -6.99 -2.20
N ARG A 101 -10.48 -6.82 -3.09
CA ARG A 101 -10.65 -6.89 -4.55
C ARG A 101 -10.29 -8.25 -5.14
N GLY A 102 -10.12 -9.29 -4.30
CA GLY A 102 -9.75 -10.63 -4.73
C GLY A 102 -8.32 -10.77 -5.26
N LYS A 103 -7.45 -9.78 -5.05
CA LYS A 103 -6.05 -9.80 -5.49
C LYS A 103 -5.14 -10.26 -4.37
N GLN A 104 -3.99 -10.85 -4.72
CA GLN A 104 -2.93 -11.16 -3.77
C GLN A 104 -2.41 -9.90 -3.09
N PHE A 105 -2.03 -10.03 -1.82
CA PHE A 105 -1.35 -8.94 -1.11
C PHE A 105 0.03 -8.69 -1.72
N THR A 106 0.43 -7.44 -1.71
CA THR A 106 1.80 -7.04 -2.02
C THR A 106 2.47 -6.54 -0.74
N ARG A 107 3.80 -6.58 -0.67
CA ARG A 107 4.55 -6.04 0.47
C ARG A 107 4.22 -4.56 0.75
N PHE A 108 3.88 -3.81 -0.29
CA PHE A 108 3.43 -2.42 -0.17
C PHE A 108 2.06 -2.35 0.54
N ALA A 109 1.10 -3.20 0.14
CA ALA A 109 -0.22 -3.26 0.76
C ALA A 109 -0.13 -3.71 2.23
N ILE A 110 0.68 -4.76 2.51
CA ILE A 110 0.95 -5.23 3.88
C ILE A 110 1.53 -4.10 4.74
N ARG A 111 2.56 -3.40 4.24
CA ARG A 111 3.12 -2.25 4.94
C ARG A 111 2.07 -1.17 5.18
N GLY A 112 1.20 -0.90 4.20
CA GLY A 112 0.11 0.08 4.33
C GLY A 112 -0.87 -0.27 5.44
N ILE A 113 -1.13 -1.56 5.68
CA ILE A 113 -1.94 -2.04 6.82
C ILE A 113 -1.16 -1.83 8.12
N LEU A 114 0.07 -2.32 8.22
CA LEU A 114 0.89 -2.26 9.44
C LEU A 114 1.19 -0.83 9.91
N THR A 115 1.23 0.15 9.00
CA THR A 115 1.49 1.56 9.32
C THR A 115 0.22 2.39 9.48
N ASN A 116 -0.97 1.80 9.38
CA ASN A 116 -2.20 2.55 9.48
C ASN A 116 -2.69 2.64 10.94
N PRO A 117 -2.73 3.85 11.54
CA PRO A 117 -3.18 4.03 12.92
C PRO A 117 -4.63 3.62 13.17
N VAL A 118 -5.44 3.49 12.11
CA VAL A 118 -6.87 3.07 12.23
C VAL A 118 -7.05 1.76 12.99
N TYR A 119 -6.03 0.91 13.01
CA TYR A 119 -6.07 -0.37 13.73
C TYR A 119 -5.63 -0.27 15.17
N MET A 120 -4.90 0.79 15.54
CA MET A 120 -4.36 0.99 16.87
C MET A 120 -5.48 1.33 17.85
N ILE A 121 -5.52 0.65 18.98
CA ILE A 121 -6.39 0.99 20.11
C ILE A 121 -5.88 2.30 20.71
N ALA A 122 -6.81 3.21 21.00
CA ALA A 122 -6.54 4.44 21.71
C ALA A 122 -6.36 4.14 23.20
N ASP A 123 -5.18 3.65 23.57
CA ASP A 123 -4.73 3.38 24.91
C ASP A 123 -3.64 4.39 25.34
N GLU A 124 -3.16 4.28 26.56
CA GLU A 124 -2.13 5.16 27.11
C GLU A 124 -0.82 5.09 26.29
N THR A 125 -0.43 3.92 25.79
CA THR A 125 0.76 3.76 24.95
C THR A 125 0.60 4.49 23.63
N ALA A 126 -0.57 4.42 23.02
CA ALA A 126 -0.90 5.15 21.79
C ALA A 126 -0.83 6.67 22.03
N TYR A 127 -1.37 7.17 23.16
CA TYR A 127 -1.31 8.59 23.52
C TYR A 127 0.14 9.08 23.63
N GLN A 128 0.99 8.37 24.39
CA GLN A 128 2.39 8.72 24.57
C GLN A 128 3.14 8.72 23.23
N TYR A 129 2.98 7.68 22.45
CA TYR A 129 3.62 7.58 21.14
C TYR A 129 3.25 8.75 20.19
N LEU A 130 1.97 9.12 20.14
CA LEU A 130 1.50 10.22 19.31
C LEU A 130 2.08 11.57 19.79
N LYS A 131 2.17 11.78 21.10
CA LYS A 131 2.79 12.97 21.68
C LYS A 131 4.28 13.07 21.40
N GLU A 132 5.03 11.98 21.54
CA GLU A 132 6.46 11.91 21.27
C GLU A 132 6.79 12.22 19.79
N ASN A 133 5.87 11.88 18.88
CA ASN A 133 6.01 12.15 17.44
C ASN A 133 5.43 13.51 17.03
N ASN A 134 5.04 14.37 17.96
CA ASN A 134 4.53 15.74 17.74
C ASN A 134 3.39 15.81 16.71
N VAL A 135 2.50 14.81 16.70
CA VAL A 135 1.34 14.83 15.80
C VAL A 135 0.35 15.94 16.22
N ASP A 136 -0.39 16.49 15.26
CA ASP A 136 -1.47 17.43 15.54
C ASP A 136 -2.69 16.67 16.12
N LEU A 137 -2.70 16.51 17.46
CA LEU A 137 -3.62 15.66 18.20
C LEU A 137 -4.83 16.44 18.70
N PHE A 138 -6.01 16.12 18.17
CA PHE A 138 -7.32 16.67 18.53
C PHE A 138 -8.14 15.70 19.37
N ALA A 139 -7.54 15.20 20.44
CA ALA A 139 -8.18 14.37 21.44
C ALA A 139 -7.51 14.59 22.79
N GLU A 140 -8.29 14.66 23.85
CA GLU A 140 -7.77 14.71 25.22
C GLU A 140 -7.32 13.31 25.67
N ARG A 141 -6.42 13.25 26.65
CA ARG A 141 -5.95 11.98 27.21
C ARG A 141 -7.08 11.11 27.74
N SER A 142 -8.14 11.70 28.28
CA SER A 142 -9.35 11.02 28.78
C SER A 142 -10.15 10.28 27.67
N GLU A 143 -9.97 10.66 26.40
CA GLU A 143 -10.63 10.00 25.28
C GLU A 143 -9.90 8.72 24.81
N PHE A 144 -8.69 8.48 25.36
CA PHE A 144 -7.93 7.24 25.10
C PHE A 144 -8.44 6.14 26.04
N ASP A 145 -9.61 5.61 25.72
CA ASP A 145 -10.44 4.72 26.53
C ASP A 145 -10.04 3.24 26.48
N GLY A 146 -9.10 2.86 25.62
CA GLY A 146 -8.68 1.47 25.44
C GLY A 146 -9.62 0.62 24.56
N GLU A 147 -10.64 1.23 23.95
CA GLU A 147 -11.63 0.54 23.10
C GLU A 147 -11.66 1.07 21.67
N HIS A 148 -11.69 2.38 21.52
CA HIS A 148 -11.77 3.02 20.22
C HIS A 148 -10.43 2.98 19.46
N GLY A 149 -10.51 3.07 18.14
CA GLY A 149 -9.34 3.17 17.28
C GLY A 149 -8.92 4.60 16.99
N ILE A 150 -7.79 4.79 16.35
CA ILE A 150 -7.23 6.10 16.01
C ILE A 150 -7.58 6.48 14.56
N MET A 151 -8.11 7.67 14.36
CA MET A 151 -8.27 8.26 13.02
C MET A 151 -7.12 9.22 12.73
N ALA A 152 -6.46 9.03 11.60
CA ALA A 152 -5.38 9.90 11.17
C ALA A 152 -5.60 10.36 9.72
N TYR A 153 -5.61 11.66 9.53
CA TYR A 153 -5.77 12.35 8.25
C TYR A 153 -4.49 13.10 7.86
N ASN A 154 -4.46 13.68 6.67
CA ASN A 154 -3.31 14.39 6.12
C ASN A 154 -2.01 13.54 6.06
N ARG A 155 -2.15 12.20 5.99
CA ARG A 155 -1.02 11.26 6.02
C ARG A 155 -0.24 11.17 4.73
N THR A 156 -0.81 11.59 3.62
CA THR A 156 -0.24 11.43 2.29
C THR A 156 -0.23 12.73 1.52
N LEU A 157 0.89 13.01 0.87
CA LEU A 157 1.05 14.08 -0.09
C LEU A 157 0.83 13.52 -1.49
N GLN A 158 -0.24 13.98 -2.15
CA GLN A 158 -0.55 13.64 -3.53
C GLN A 158 -0.07 14.75 -4.46
N ARG A 159 0.71 14.39 -5.48
CA ARG A 159 1.17 15.31 -6.51
C ARG A 159 0.81 14.74 -7.89
N PRO A 160 0.25 15.54 -8.82
CA PRO A 160 -0.03 15.06 -10.17
C PRO A 160 1.19 14.42 -10.83
N GLY A 161 1.02 13.24 -11.43
CA GLY A 161 2.09 12.53 -12.12
C GLY A 161 3.20 11.93 -11.25
N LYS A 162 3.09 12.00 -9.92
CA LYS A 162 4.08 11.42 -8.98
C LYS A 162 3.43 10.40 -8.06
N ALA A 163 4.22 9.45 -7.56
CA ALA A 163 3.77 8.52 -6.53
C ALA A 163 3.45 9.27 -5.23
N ASN A 164 2.41 8.82 -4.53
CA ASN A 164 2.03 9.35 -3.22
C ASN A 164 3.18 9.19 -2.22
N GLN A 165 3.50 10.26 -1.51
CA GLN A 165 4.50 10.27 -0.45
C GLN A 165 3.80 10.31 0.90
N ILE A 166 4.34 9.57 1.88
CA ILE A 166 3.87 9.66 3.27
C ILE A 166 4.45 10.95 3.85
N ARG A 167 3.58 11.76 4.49
CA ARG A 167 3.97 12.97 5.20
C ARG A 167 4.65 12.64 6.53
N PRO A 168 5.51 13.51 7.05
CA PRO A 168 5.98 13.42 8.43
C PRO A 168 4.80 13.35 9.41
N MET A 169 4.98 12.68 10.54
CA MET A 169 3.90 12.49 11.51
C MET A 169 3.43 13.81 12.15
N GLU A 170 4.30 14.78 12.24
CA GLU A 170 4.01 16.15 12.72
C GLU A 170 2.92 16.87 11.90
N GLU A 171 2.74 16.47 10.64
CA GLU A 171 1.71 17.02 9.77
C GLU A 171 0.39 16.23 9.81
N TRP A 172 0.34 15.12 10.55
CA TRP A 172 -0.86 14.31 10.63
C TRP A 172 -1.88 14.95 11.57
N ILE A 173 -3.14 14.94 11.16
CA ILE A 173 -4.27 15.34 11.99
C ILE A 173 -4.83 14.07 12.60
N VAL A 174 -4.75 13.96 13.92
CA VAL A 174 -5.10 12.73 14.63
C VAL A 174 -6.21 13.00 15.66
N ALA A 175 -7.19 12.12 15.70
CA ALA A 175 -8.26 12.14 16.71
C ALA A 175 -8.64 10.70 17.09
N VAL A 176 -9.27 10.51 18.23
CA VAL A 176 -9.88 9.23 18.60
C VAL A 176 -11.08 8.98 17.68
N GLY A 177 -11.13 7.81 17.07
CA GLY A 177 -12.14 7.42 16.10
C GLY A 177 -13.45 7.00 16.73
N LYS A 178 -14.50 6.85 15.90
CA LYS A 178 -15.80 6.32 16.32
C LYS A 178 -15.96 4.82 15.97
N HIS A 179 -14.84 4.12 15.84
CA HIS A 179 -14.76 2.71 15.49
C HIS A 179 -13.90 1.99 16.54
N PRO A 180 -14.09 0.68 16.77
CA PRO A 180 -13.24 -0.07 17.67
C PRO A 180 -11.82 -0.21 17.12
N GLY A 181 -10.80 -0.01 17.98
CA GLY A 181 -9.43 -0.41 17.71
C GLY A 181 -9.30 -1.94 17.78
N ILE A 182 -8.26 -2.52 17.19
CA ILE A 182 -8.10 -3.98 17.12
C ILE A 182 -6.70 -4.47 17.49
N ILE A 183 -5.72 -3.58 17.53
CA ILE A 183 -4.32 -3.86 17.86
C ILE A 183 -3.93 -2.97 19.03
N ALA A 184 -3.41 -3.58 20.11
CA ALA A 184 -2.94 -2.83 21.28
C ALA A 184 -1.91 -1.77 20.86
N GLY A 185 -1.94 -0.60 21.50
CA GLY A 185 -1.01 0.49 21.21
C GLY A 185 0.45 0.04 21.28
N SER A 186 0.79 -0.78 22.30
CA SER A 186 2.13 -1.35 22.47
C SER A 186 2.59 -2.21 21.28
N ASP A 187 1.70 -3.05 20.75
CA ASP A 187 2.03 -3.93 19.62
C ASP A 187 2.15 -3.11 18.34
N TRP A 188 1.26 -2.14 18.14
CA TRP A 188 1.33 -1.27 16.98
C TRP A 188 2.63 -0.45 16.97
N VAL A 189 3.02 0.14 18.11
CA VAL A 189 4.28 0.89 18.26
C VAL A 189 5.48 -0.01 18.03
N ARG A 190 5.48 -1.24 18.58
CA ARG A 190 6.52 -2.24 18.34
C ARG A 190 6.68 -2.54 16.84
N VAL A 191 5.58 -2.69 16.12
CA VAL A 191 5.59 -2.89 14.67
C VAL A 191 6.22 -1.71 13.93
N GLN A 192 5.96 -0.46 14.35
CA GLN A 192 6.60 0.71 13.73
C GLN A 192 8.13 0.67 13.92
N ALA A 193 8.60 0.39 15.13
CA ALA A 193 10.04 0.24 15.40
C ALA A 193 10.69 -0.86 14.55
N MET A 194 10.04 -2.01 14.40
CA MET A 194 10.52 -3.09 13.54
C MET A 194 10.56 -2.69 12.06
N LEU A 195 9.58 -1.93 11.58
CA LEU A 195 9.56 -1.42 10.20
C LEU A 195 10.68 -0.39 9.95
N ASP A 196 11.02 0.43 10.93
CA ASP A 196 12.10 1.42 10.82
C ASP A 196 13.49 0.77 10.80
N VAL A 197 13.72 -0.26 11.61
CA VAL A 197 14.93 -1.10 11.52
C VAL A 197 15.07 -1.70 10.12
N ASN A 198 13.96 -2.09 9.49
CA ASN A 198 13.99 -2.63 8.12
C ASN A 198 14.29 -1.57 7.05
N LYS A 199 13.98 -0.29 7.27
CA LYS A 199 14.35 0.82 6.34
C LYS A 199 15.86 1.02 6.27
N SER A 200 16.57 0.83 7.36
CA SER A 200 18.03 1.04 7.43
C SER A 200 18.81 -0.03 6.67
N LYS A 201 18.18 -1.18 6.35
CA LYS A 201 18.78 -2.22 5.49
C LYS A 201 18.79 -1.74 4.05
N SER A 202 19.95 -1.28 3.62
CA SER A 202 20.24 -0.54 2.40
C SER A 202 19.47 -0.95 1.14
N TYR A 203 19.07 0.05 0.37
CA TYR A 203 18.54 -0.03 -0.98
C TYR A 203 19.45 -0.87 -1.89
N ARG A 204 18.94 -1.99 -2.37
CA ARG A 204 19.62 -2.76 -3.40
C ARG A 204 19.42 -2.06 -4.75
N ARG A 205 20.49 -1.53 -5.32
CA ARG A 205 20.47 -1.04 -6.70
C ARG A 205 20.02 -2.19 -7.63
N PRO A 206 19.11 -1.95 -8.60
CA PRO A 206 18.81 -2.94 -9.62
C PRO A 206 20.11 -3.33 -10.32
N ARG A 207 20.44 -4.63 -10.33
CA ARG A 207 21.54 -5.11 -11.13
C ARG A 207 21.06 -5.15 -12.58
N SER A 208 21.87 -4.61 -13.47
CA SER A 208 21.87 -4.67 -14.94
C SER A 208 20.56 -5.10 -15.68
N ASN A 209 20.15 -4.30 -16.63
CA ASN A 209 19.07 -4.58 -17.60
C ASN A 209 19.55 -5.48 -18.77
N VAL A 210 20.20 -6.60 -18.49
CA VAL A 210 20.74 -7.50 -19.52
C VAL A 210 19.63 -8.33 -20.19
N ALA A 211 18.53 -8.58 -19.50
CA ALA A 211 17.48 -9.47 -19.95
C ALA A 211 16.45 -8.73 -20.83
N LEU A 212 16.37 -9.12 -22.12
CA LEU A 212 15.53 -8.47 -23.15
C LEU A 212 14.04 -8.47 -22.77
N LEU A 213 13.52 -9.58 -22.28
CA LEU A 213 12.09 -9.79 -22.04
C LEU A 213 11.66 -9.40 -20.60
N SER A 214 12.45 -8.55 -19.92
CA SER A 214 12.10 -8.05 -18.58
C SER A 214 10.76 -7.32 -18.60
N GLY A 215 9.80 -7.78 -17.76
CA GLY A 215 8.46 -7.19 -17.67
C GLY A 215 7.48 -7.60 -18.78
N LEU A 216 7.90 -8.38 -19.78
CA LEU A 216 7.05 -8.85 -20.88
C LEU A 216 6.57 -10.29 -20.67
N LEU A 217 7.41 -11.16 -20.11
CA LEU A 217 7.07 -12.58 -19.92
C LEU A 217 6.04 -12.83 -18.84
N ARG A 218 5.10 -13.73 -19.16
CA ARG A 218 4.08 -14.23 -18.22
C ARG A 218 4.30 -15.74 -17.98
N CYS A 219 4.00 -16.17 -16.76
CA CYS A 219 4.02 -17.58 -16.38
C CYS A 219 2.83 -18.31 -17.00
N GLY A 220 3.06 -19.42 -17.69
CA GLY A 220 2.00 -20.22 -18.31
C GLY A 220 1.11 -20.96 -17.29
N GLU A 221 1.57 -21.18 -16.05
CA GLU A 221 0.77 -21.85 -15.00
C GLU A 221 -0.10 -20.87 -14.20
N CYS A 222 0.47 -19.75 -13.76
CA CYS A 222 -0.24 -18.84 -12.83
C CYS A 222 -0.51 -17.42 -13.38
N GLY A 223 -0.07 -17.12 -14.59
CA GLY A 223 -0.27 -15.82 -15.25
C GLY A 223 0.55 -14.65 -14.68
N ASP A 224 1.29 -14.84 -13.59
CA ASP A 224 2.12 -13.79 -12.99
C ASP A 224 3.37 -13.51 -13.84
N TYR A 225 4.00 -12.35 -13.62
CA TYR A 225 5.21 -11.99 -14.35
C TYR A 225 6.39 -12.93 -14.07
N MET A 226 7.19 -13.20 -15.09
CA MET A 226 8.49 -13.84 -14.94
C MET A 226 9.58 -12.77 -14.84
N ARG A 227 10.50 -12.96 -13.90
CA ARG A 227 11.59 -12.03 -13.62
C ARG A 227 12.93 -12.64 -14.00
N PRO A 228 13.86 -11.85 -14.56
CA PRO A 228 15.22 -12.31 -14.76
C PRO A 228 15.93 -12.51 -13.42
N LYS A 229 16.51 -13.68 -13.22
CA LYS A 229 17.41 -14.04 -12.13
C LYS A 229 18.81 -14.13 -12.70
N LEU A 230 19.60 -13.10 -12.40
CA LEU A 230 21.00 -13.08 -12.77
C LEU A 230 21.77 -14.07 -11.90
N THR A 231 22.60 -14.88 -12.53
CA THR A 231 23.60 -15.71 -11.84
C THR A 231 24.92 -14.96 -11.76
N ASN A 232 25.84 -15.41 -10.93
CA ASN A 232 27.20 -14.86 -10.94
C ASN A 232 28.10 -15.64 -11.92
N ARG A 233 27.50 -16.40 -12.86
CA ARG A 233 28.20 -17.24 -13.84
C ARG A 233 28.18 -16.57 -15.19
N HIS A 234 29.29 -16.73 -15.92
CA HIS A 234 29.42 -16.30 -17.30
C HIS A 234 29.55 -17.49 -18.23
N ALA A 235 29.03 -17.37 -19.43
CA ALA A 235 29.24 -18.33 -20.50
C ALA A 235 30.68 -18.22 -21.05
N ALA A 236 31.09 -19.18 -21.88
CA ALA A 236 32.42 -19.15 -22.48
C ALA A 236 32.69 -17.89 -23.33
N ASN A 237 31.66 -17.24 -23.85
CA ASN A 237 31.73 -15.99 -24.61
C ASN A 237 31.74 -14.74 -23.69
N GLY A 238 31.81 -14.89 -22.36
CA GLY A 238 31.82 -13.79 -21.39
C GLY A 238 30.45 -13.22 -21.04
N GLU A 239 29.36 -13.68 -21.65
CA GLU A 239 28.02 -13.20 -21.35
C GLU A 239 27.54 -13.71 -19.98
N LEU A 240 26.84 -12.84 -19.24
CA LEU A 240 26.24 -13.21 -17.96
C LEU A 240 25.08 -14.19 -18.16
N ILE A 241 25.13 -15.33 -17.46
CA ILE A 241 24.05 -16.33 -17.50
C ILE A 241 22.92 -15.90 -16.59
N TYR A 242 21.70 -15.93 -17.08
CA TYR A 242 20.49 -15.65 -16.30
C TYR A 242 19.32 -16.56 -16.68
N THR A 243 18.35 -16.64 -15.79
CA THR A 243 17.13 -17.43 -16.02
C THR A 243 15.90 -16.55 -15.74
N TYR A 244 14.81 -16.80 -16.46
CA TYR A 244 13.50 -16.24 -16.11
C TYR A 244 12.82 -17.15 -15.10
N MET A 245 12.39 -16.57 -13.96
CA MET A 245 11.70 -17.26 -12.89
C MET A 245 10.36 -16.59 -12.61
N CYS A 246 9.31 -17.38 -12.43
CA CYS A 246 7.99 -16.85 -12.06
C CYS A 246 8.05 -16.11 -10.70
N SER A 247 7.47 -14.90 -10.64
CA SER A 247 7.43 -14.09 -9.42
C SER A 247 6.65 -14.76 -8.29
N THR A 248 5.53 -15.42 -8.60
CA THR A 248 4.74 -16.19 -7.62
C THR A 248 5.55 -17.39 -7.11
N LYS A 249 6.23 -18.12 -7.98
CA LYS A 249 7.12 -19.23 -7.54
C LYS A 249 8.23 -18.71 -6.63
N GLU A 250 8.87 -17.62 -6.95
CA GLU A 250 9.92 -17.05 -6.12
C GLU A 250 9.40 -16.65 -4.74
N ARG A 251 8.25 -15.96 -4.70
CA ARG A 251 7.63 -15.49 -3.45
C ARG A 251 7.13 -16.63 -2.58
N SER A 252 6.55 -17.66 -3.18
CA SER A 252 5.98 -18.82 -2.49
C SER A 252 6.98 -19.97 -2.26
N HIS A 253 8.25 -19.82 -2.65
CA HIS A 253 9.23 -20.92 -2.64
C HIS A 253 8.72 -22.20 -3.33
N GLY A 254 7.93 -22.03 -4.39
CA GLY A 254 7.39 -23.15 -5.17
C GLY A 254 6.10 -23.76 -4.67
N THR A 255 5.52 -23.31 -3.54
CA THR A 255 4.29 -23.90 -2.96
C THR A 255 3.02 -23.53 -3.74
N VAL A 256 3.00 -22.41 -4.43
CA VAL A 256 1.82 -21.91 -5.17
C VAL A 256 1.98 -22.07 -6.68
N CYS A 257 3.19 -21.98 -7.21
CA CYS A 257 3.50 -22.17 -8.61
C CYS A 257 4.79 -22.99 -8.75
N ALA A 258 4.72 -24.11 -9.48
CA ALA A 258 5.85 -25.02 -9.69
C ALA A 258 6.58 -24.82 -11.03
N MET A 259 6.18 -23.82 -11.83
CA MET A 259 6.72 -23.57 -13.18
C MET A 259 8.24 -23.65 -13.22
N LYS A 260 8.80 -24.40 -14.16
CA LYS A 260 10.26 -24.52 -14.35
C LYS A 260 10.85 -23.17 -14.77
N ASN A 261 12.07 -22.88 -14.27
CA ASN A 261 12.80 -21.70 -14.71
C ASN A 261 13.23 -21.87 -16.16
N CYS A 262 13.17 -20.82 -16.95
CA CYS A 262 13.59 -20.79 -18.34
C CYS A 262 14.99 -20.19 -18.46
N ASN A 263 15.85 -20.76 -19.31
CA ASN A 263 17.15 -20.15 -19.63
C ASN A 263 16.94 -18.84 -20.38
N GLY A 264 17.39 -17.73 -19.80
CA GLY A 264 17.14 -16.38 -20.33
C GLY A 264 17.94 -16.11 -21.61
N ASN A 265 19.22 -16.44 -21.65
CA ASN A 265 20.08 -16.24 -22.80
C ASN A 265 19.53 -16.95 -24.04
N THR A 266 19.15 -18.23 -23.88
CA THR A 266 18.60 -19.05 -24.99
C THR A 266 17.23 -18.52 -25.44
N LEU A 267 16.37 -18.10 -24.52
CA LEU A 267 15.05 -17.58 -24.87
C LEU A 267 15.16 -16.26 -25.62
N ASP A 268 15.95 -15.32 -25.10
CA ASP A 268 16.15 -14.00 -25.73
C ASP A 268 16.77 -14.15 -27.13
N ALA A 269 17.74 -15.05 -27.32
CA ALA A 269 18.32 -15.33 -28.60
C ALA A 269 17.29 -15.86 -29.61
N LYS A 270 16.43 -16.79 -29.20
CA LYS A 270 15.35 -17.32 -30.06
C LYS A 270 14.36 -16.24 -30.46
N ILE A 271 13.95 -15.40 -29.54
CA ILE A 271 13.00 -14.29 -29.84
C ILE A 271 13.63 -13.30 -30.83
N ILE A 272 14.91 -12.95 -30.64
CA ILE A 272 15.63 -12.07 -31.59
C ILE A 272 15.67 -12.71 -32.99
N GLU A 273 15.93 -14.02 -33.08
CA GLU A 273 15.94 -14.74 -34.34
C GLU A 273 14.57 -14.70 -35.04
N GLU A 274 13.47 -14.95 -34.28
CA GLU A 274 12.11 -14.88 -34.84
C GLU A 274 11.74 -13.46 -35.30
N ILE A 275 12.11 -12.44 -34.51
CA ILE A 275 11.89 -11.03 -34.93
C ILE A 275 12.65 -10.72 -36.22
N ARG A 276 13.88 -11.22 -36.36
CA ARG A 276 14.67 -11.04 -37.63
C ARG A 276 14.02 -11.72 -38.81
N LYS A 277 13.48 -12.94 -38.64
CA LYS A 277 12.73 -13.63 -39.69
C LYS A 277 11.51 -12.83 -40.12
N LEU A 278 10.70 -12.37 -39.17
CA LEU A 278 9.51 -11.53 -39.44
C LEU A 278 9.88 -10.21 -40.15
N SER A 279 10.99 -9.58 -39.76
CA SER A 279 11.44 -8.32 -40.40
C SER A 279 12.04 -8.51 -41.79
N ALA A 280 12.50 -9.74 -42.14
CA ALA A 280 13.03 -10.06 -43.45
C ALA A 280 11.92 -10.46 -44.47
N ASP A 281 10.75 -10.84 -43.96
CA ASP A 281 9.61 -11.25 -44.79
C ASP A 281 8.72 -10.02 -45.08
N LYS A 282 8.99 -9.39 -46.26
CA LYS A 282 8.31 -8.16 -46.69
C LYS A 282 6.82 -8.35 -47.07
N GLU A 283 6.33 -9.58 -47.11
CA GLU A 283 4.92 -9.87 -47.43
C GLU A 283 4.02 -9.90 -46.17
N THR A 284 4.58 -9.89 -44.98
CA THR A 284 3.83 -10.03 -43.72
C THR A 284 3.64 -8.69 -42.98
N LEU A 285 4.09 -7.58 -43.52
CA LEU A 285 3.90 -6.19 -43.05
C LEU A 285 2.99 -5.42 -44.03
#